data_b0a5d66fe6c2720161d46ce751a50afc
#
_entry.id   b0a5d66fe6c2720161d46ce751a50afc
#
_cell.length_a   1.000
_cell.length_b   1.000
_cell.length_c   1.000
_cell.angle_alpha   90.00
_cell.angle_beta   90.00
_cell.angle_gamma   90.00
#
_symmetry.space_group_name_H-M   'P 1'
#
loop_
_entity.id
_entity.type
_entity.pdbx_description
1 polymer ?
#
loop_
_entity_poly.entity_id
_entity_poly.type
_entity_poly.pdbx_seq_one_letter_code
_entity_poly.pdbx_strand_id
1 'polypeptide(L)'
;MDRVRQLHDQYFRLADSALAGIPAAQALQDKTGVPKVYGAAGVAGLGLLLVFLNIGAPLLVNLTGFGYAAYASMEAIESPGKEDDAQWLTYWVVFGLLNVAEYFTGFLLYWVPFYYPIKLGFLVWLMMPTTRGAEKLYVAGVRPMLQQARATPRAAAPAAAPAAAKPAGKAAESKSD
;
A
#
# COMPACT_ATOMS: atom_id res chain seq x y z
N MET A 1 -28.83 -12.72 25.77
CA MET A 1 -28.16 -13.65 24.84
C MET A 1 -28.47 -13.39 23.36
N ASP A 2 -29.65 -12.84 23.05
CA ASP A 2 -30.09 -12.64 21.65
C ASP A 2 -29.31 -11.57 20.86
N ARG A 3 -28.89 -10.49 21.51
CA ARG A 3 -28.05 -9.46 20.86
C ARG A 3 -26.69 -9.99 20.35
N VAL A 4 -26.07 -10.88 21.14
CA VAL A 4 -24.76 -11.46 20.74
C VAL A 4 -24.93 -12.38 19.53
N ARG A 5 -26.00 -13.16 19.49
CA ARG A 5 -26.33 -14.00 18.33
C ARG A 5 -26.65 -13.17 17.09
N GLN A 6 -27.42 -12.12 17.22
CA GLN A 6 -27.76 -11.22 16.11
C GLN A 6 -26.51 -10.53 15.53
N LEU A 7 -25.61 -10.06 16.38
CA LEU A 7 -24.32 -9.48 15.94
C LEU A 7 -23.46 -10.52 15.25
N HIS A 8 -23.32 -11.72 15.82
CA HIS A 8 -22.60 -12.82 15.21
C HIS A 8 -23.14 -13.15 13.82
N ASP A 9 -24.45 -13.29 13.67
CA ASP A 9 -25.07 -13.63 12.39
C ASP A 9 -24.93 -12.50 11.35
N GLN A 10 -24.93 -11.25 11.80
CA GLN A 10 -24.71 -10.10 10.95
C GLN A 10 -23.26 -10.06 10.42
N TYR A 11 -22.27 -10.17 11.31
CA TYR A 11 -20.87 -10.20 10.91
C TYR A 11 -20.52 -11.43 10.08
N PHE A 12 -21.11 -12.58 10.40
CA PHE A 12 -20.92 -13.81 9.64
C PHE A 12 -21.43 -13.65 8.20
N ARG A 13 -22.61 -13.07 7.98
CA ARG A 13 -23.16 -12.82 6.64
C ARG A 13 -22.34 -11.81 5.85
N LEU A 14 -21.86 -10.74 6.51
CA LEU A 14 -20.99 -9.76 5.88
C LEU A 14 -19.66 -10.39 5.44
N ALA A 15 -19.03 -11.18 6.30
CA ALA A 15 -17.81 -11.90 5.98
C ALA A 15 -18.05 -12.94 4.87
N ASP A 16 -19.17 -13.67 4.92
CA ASP A 16 -19.51 -14.65 3.91
C ASP A 16 -19.73 -14.03 2.53
N SER A 17 -20.42 -12.88 2.48
CA SER A 17 -20.61 -12.14 1.22
C SER A 17 -19.30 -11.55 0.68
N ALA A 18 -18.42 -11.04 1.55
CA ALA A 18 -17.12 -10.53 1.14
C ALA A 18 -16.20 -11.64 0.57
N LEU A 19 -16.29 -12.85 1.15
CA LEU A 19 -15.52 -14.01 0.69
C LEU A 19 -16.14 -14.71 -0.53
N ALA A 20 -17.38 -14.38 -0.88
CA ALA A 20 -18.07 -14.99 -2.03
C ALA A 20 -17.40 -14.68 -3.38
N GLY A 21 -16.70 -13.54 -3.48
CA GLY A 21 -15.92 -13.16 -4.67
C GLY A 21 -14.53 -13.80 -4.77
N ILE A 22 -14.08 -14.53 -3.74
CA ILE A 22 -12.73 -15.10 -3.69
C ILE A 22 -12.76 -16.57 -4.09
N PRO A 23 -12.26 -16.95 -5.30
CA PRO A 23 -12.31 -18.33 -5.78
C PRO A 23 -11.57 -19.32 -4.88
N ALA A 24 -10.49 -18.87 -4.21
CA ALA A 24 -9.74 -19.69 -3.27
C ALA A 24 -10.58 -20.06 -2.02
N ALA A 25 -11.41 -19.15 -1.52
CA ALA A 25 -12.29 -19.41 -0.37
C ALA A 25 -13.42 -20.41 -0.74
N GLN A 26 -13.94 -20.32 -1.96
CA GLN A 26 -14.91 -21.27 -2.48
C GLN A 26 -14.30 -22.67 -2.64
N ALA A 27 -13.12 -22.76 -3.26
CA ALA A 27 -12.40 -24.02 -3.44
C ALA A 27 -12.05 -24.69 -2.09
N LEU A 28 -11.76 -23.90 -1.05
CA LEU A 28 -11.52 -24.42 0.29
C LEU A 28 -12.80 -25.02 0.89
N GLN A 29 -13.93 -24.33 0.75
CA GLN A 29 -15.24 -24.83 1.21
C GLN A 29 -15.61 -26.12 0.49
N ASP A 30 -15.46 -26.19 -0.83
CA ASP A 30 -15.81 -27.36 -1.65
C ASP A 30 -14.97 -28.60 -1.28
N LYS A 31 -13.69 -28.39 -0.92
CA LYS A 31 -12.78 -29.47 -0.56
C LYS A 31 -12.91 -29.93 0.90
N THR A 32 -13.20 -29.02 1.81
CA THR A 32 -13.18 -29.31 3.27
C THR A 32 -14.56 -29.43 3.87
N GLY A 33 -15.63 -28.98 3.18
CA GLY A 33 -16.98 -28.89 3.72
C GLY A 33 -17.16 -27.85 4.85
N VAL A 34 -16.11 -27.09 5.16
CA VAL A 34 -16.13 -26.06 6.19
C VAL A 34 -16.62 -24.74 5.59
N PRO A 35 -17.56 -24.02 6.21
CA PRO A 35 -17.98 -22.70 5.73
C PRO A 35 -16.79 -21.79 5.48
N LYS A 36 -16.76 -21.08 4.33
CA LYS A 36 -15.64 -20.27 3.86
C LYS A 36 -15.15 -19.24 4.89
N VAL A 37 -16.04 -18.73 5.76
CA VAL A 37 -15.68 -17.81 6.84
C VAL A 37 -14.76 -18.46 7.86
N TYR A 38 -15.07 -19.68 8.30
CA TYR A 38 -14.21 -20.41 9.25
C TYR A 38 -12.90 -20.87 8.61
N GLY A 39 -12.97 -21.28 7.32
CA GLY A 39 -11.77 -21.62 6.55
C GLY A 39 -10.81 -20.42 6.43
N ALA A 40 -11.33 -19.26 6.05
CA ALA A 40 -10.55 -18.02 5.96
C ALA A 40 -10.01 -17.57 7.32
N ALA A 41 -10.82 -17.64 8.39
CA ALA A 41 -10.38 -17.32 9.74
C ALA A 41 -9.28 -18.27 10.23
N GLY A 42 -9.37 -19.57 9.89
CA GLY A 42 -8.33 -20.55 10.20
C GLY A 42 -7.01 -20.26 9.49
N VAL A 43 -7.06 -19.94 8.20
CA VAL A 43 -5.86 -19.55 7.43
C VAL A 43 -5.24 -18.26 7.96
N ALA A 44 -6.06 -17.24 8.25
CA ALA A 44 -5.58 -15.98 8.84
C ALA A 44 -5.00 -16.20 10.24
N GLY A 45 -5.65 -17.02 11.08
CA GLY A 45 -5.16 -17.36 12.42
C GLY A 45 -3.84 -18.12 12.38
N LEU A 46 -3.70 -19.08 11.45
CA LEU A 46 -2.45 -19.80 11.22
C LEU A 46 -1.35 -18.84 10.75
N GLY A 47 -1.65 -17.95 9.81
CA GLY A 47 -0.71 -16.93 9.34
C GLY A 47 -0.22 -16.04 10.48
N LEU A 48 -1.13 -15.54 11.32
CA LEU A 48 -0.79 -14.77 12.52
C LEU A 48 0.10 -15.57 13.47
N LEU A 49 -0.24 -16.82 13.72
CA LEU A 49 0.56 -17.70 14.59
C LEU A 49 1.99 -17.87 14.04
N LEU A 50 2.15 -18.10 12.73
CA LEU A 50 3.45 -18.22 12.08
C LEU A 50 4.26 -16.93 12.18
N VAL A 51 3.61 -15.76 12.05
CA VAL A 51 4.26 -14.45 12.25
C VAL A 51 4.74 -14.31 13.70
N PHE A 52 3.91 -14.67 14.67
CA PHE A 52 4.30 -14.66 16.10
C PHE A 52 5.47 -15.61 16.41
N LEU A 53 5.47 -16.78 15.80
CA LEU A 53 6.56 -17.76 15.93
C LEU A 53 7.80 -17.41 15.10
N ASN A 54 7.76 -16.28 14.38
CA ASN A 54 8.83 -15.83 13.47
C ASN A 54 9.18 -16.84 12.35
N ILE A 55 8.23 -17.72 12.00
CA ILE A 55 8.39 -18.71 10.95
C ILE A 55 7.93 -18.11 9.63
N GLY A 56 8.87 -17.70 8.77
CA GLY A 56 8.60 -17.04 7.52
C GLY A 56 7.91 -15.66 7.67
N ALA A 57 8.00 -15.05 8.86
CA ALA A 57 7.38 -13.77 9.17
C ALA A 57 7.69 -12.65 8.17
N PRO A 58 8.92 -12.46 7.68
CA PRO A 58 9.23 -11.45 6.67
C PRO A 58 8.39 -11.61 5.40
N LEU A 59 8.29 -12.86 4.91
CA LEU A 59 7.52 -13.17 3.72
C LEU A 59 6.03 -12.93 3.93
N LEU A 60 5.47 -13.45 5.01
CA LEU A 60 4.04 -13.32 5.32
C LEU A 60 3.61 -11.86 5.49
N VAL A 61 4.39 -11.07 6.22
CA VAL A 61 4.10 -9.65 6.46
C VAL A 61 4.21 -8.85 5.17
N ASN A 62 5.25 -9.10 4.36
CA ASN A 62 5.43 -8.41 3.10
C ASN A 62 4.38 -8.82 2.06
N LEU A 63 4.01 -10.10 1.99
CA LEU A 63 2.97 -10.58 1.08
C LEU A 63 1.59 -10.00 1.44
N THR A 64 1.26 -9.94 2.73
CA THR A 64 0.00 -9.34 3.20
C THR A 64 -0.01 -7.84 2.94
N GLY A 65 1.07 -7.13 3.28
CA GLY A 65 1.21 -5.70 3.05
C GLY A 65 1.16 -5.34 1.57
N PHE A 66 1.88 -6.09 0.72
CA PHE A 66 1.91 -5.85 -0.72
C PHE A 66 0.59 -6.22 -1.40
N GLY A 67 0.05 -7.41 -1.13
CA GLY A 67 -1.07 -7.98 -1.89
C GLY A 67 -2.34 -7.16 -1.79
N TYR A 68 -2.76 -6.82 -0.57
CA TYR A 68 -3.93 -5.98 -0.37
C TYR A 68 -3.74 -4.56 -0.91
N ALA A 69 -2.59 -3.95 -0.61
CA ALA A 69 -2.30 -2.60 -1.06
C ALA A 69 -2.23 -2.48 -2.58
N ALA A 70 -1.66 -3.48 -3.27
CA ALA A 70 -1.62 -3.50 -4.72
C ALA A 70 -3.03 -3.55 -5.32
N TYR A 71 -3.89 -4.45 -4.81
CA TYR A 71 -5.27 -4.54 -5.25
C TYR A 71 -6.03 -3.21 -5.04
N ALA A 72 -5.99 -2.68 -3.82
CA ALA A 72 -6.70 -1.46 -3.47
C ALA A 72 -6.14 -0.21 -4.18
N SER A 73 -4.84 -0.19 -4.50
CA SER A 73 -4.24 0.88 -5.31
C SER A 73 -4.74 0.87 -6.75
N MET A 74 -4.93 -0.33 -7.33
CA MET A 74 -5.51 -0.45 -8.68
C MET A 74 -6.97 0.03 -8.70
N GLU A 75 -7.75 -0.32 -7.68
CA GLU A 75 -9.13 0.17 -7.53
C GLU A 75 -9.19 1.69 -7.35
N ALA A 76 -8.23 2.27 -6.61
CA ALA A 76 -8.13 3.71 -6.42
C ALA A 76 -7.85 4.46 -7.73
N ILE A 77 -7.04 3.91 -8.63
CA ILE A 77 -6.74 4.52 -9.94
C ILE A 77 -8.00 4.64 -10.80
N GLU A 78 -8.94 3.71 -10.68
CA GLU A 78 -10.20 3.73 -11.42
C GLU A 78 -11.23 4.67 -10.77
N SER A 79 -11.02 5.07 -9.51
CA SER A 79 -11.90 5.98 -8.79
C SER A 79 -11.56 7.44 -9.09
N PRO A 80 -12.54 8.35 -9.21
CA PRO A 80 -12.28 9.77 -9.52
C PRO A 80 -11.73 10.60 -8.34
N GLY A 81 -11.36 9.96 -7.21
CA GLY A 81 -10.98 10.62 -5.95
C GLY A 81 -9.47 10.82 -5.80
N LYS A 82 -9.00 12.09 -5.73
CA LYS A 82 -7.59 12.40 -5.43
C LYS A 82 -7.14 12.07 -4.00
N GLU A 83 -8.06 11.85 -3.09
CA GLU A 83 -7.77 11.52 -1.70
C GLU A 83 -7.23 10.10 -1.56
N ASP A 84 -7.76 9.18 -2.37
CA ASP A 84 -7.32 7.79 -2.40
C ASP A 84 -5.91 7.65 -3.00
N ASP A 85 -5.56 8.49 -3.97
CA ASP A 85 -4.20 8.54 -4.53
C ASP A 85 -3.17 8.92 -3.46
N ALA A 86 -3.46 9.95 -2.65
CA ALA A 86 -2.55 10.37 -1.58
C ALA A 86 -2.39 9.29 -0.50
N GLN A 87 -3.46 8.57 -0.18
CA GLN A 87 -3.47 7.44 0.76
C GLN A 87 -2.50 6.35 0.28
N TRP A 88 -2.66 5.88 -0.97
CA TRP A 88 -1.89 4.75 -1.47
C TRP A 88 -0.46 5.11 -1.84
N LEU A 89 -0.20 6.30 -2.39
CA LEU A 89 1.16 6.76 -2.65
C LEU A 89 1.96 6.88 -1.33
N THR A 90 1.34 7.44 -0.29
CA THR A 90 1.99 7.53 1.02
C THR A 90 2.23 6.15 1.62
N TYR A 91 1.26 5.25 1.50
CA TYR A 91 1.43 3.86 1.92
C TYR A 91 2.67 3.22 1.27
N TRP A 92 2.81 3.33 -0.05
CA TRP A 92 3.94 2.74 -0.79
C TRP A 92 5.29 3.33 -0.39
N VAL A 93 5.34 4.63 -0.15
CA VAL A 93 6.57 5.28 0.35
C VAL A 93 6.95 4.73 1.72
N VAL A 94 6.00 4.64 2.65
CA VAL A 94 6.25 4.12 4.00
C VAL A 94 6.62 2.63 3.96
N PHE A 95 5.90 1.84 3.18
CA PHE A 95 6.19 0.42 2.99
C PHE A 95 7.59 0.20 2.42
N GLY A 96 7.98 0.97 1.40
CA GLY A 96 9.32 0.93 0.82
C GLY A 96 10.39 1.33 1.82
N LEU A 97 10.20 2.41 2.59
CA LEU A 97 11.13 2.85 3.64
C LEU A 97 11.31 1.79 4.73
N LEU A 98 10.24 1.13 5.17
CA LEU A 98 10.33 0.05 6.14
C LEU A 98 11.16 -1.12 5.59
N ASN A 99 10.92 -1.51 4.34
CA ASN A 99 11.70 -2.59 3.72
C ASN A 99 13.18 -2.21 3.55
N VAL A 100 13.49 -0.97 3.15
CA VAL A 100 14.88 -0.49 3.07
C VAL A 100 15.52 -0.44 4.45
N ALA A 101 14.80 0.04 5.47
CA ALA A 101 15.29 0.08 6.84
C ALA A 101 15.63 -1.32 7.35
N GLU A 102 14.88 -2.35 6.97
CA GLU A 102 15.15 -3.74 7.35
C GLU A 102 16.52 -4.25 6.88
N TYR A 103 17.03 -3.79 5.75
CA TYR A 103 18.38 -4.14 5.29
C TYR A 103 19.48 -3.63 6.22
N PHE A 104 19.25 -2.47 6.86
CA PHE A 104 20.21 -1.87 7.78
C PHE A 104 20.03 -2.36 9.22
N THR A 105 18.88 -2.95 9.53
CA THR A 105 18.47 -3.29 10.89
C THR A 105 18.57 -4.78 11.22
N GLY A 106 19.32 -5.57 10.46
CA GLY A 106 19.59 -6.96 10.81
C GLY A 106 20.05 -7.12 12.27
N PHE A 107 20.75 -6.12 12.81
CA PHE A 107 21.12 -6.00 14.21
C PHE A 107 19.91 -5.64 15.12
N LEU A 108 19.02 -4.72 14.68
CA LEU A 108 17.85 -4.33 15.46
C LEU A 108 16.82 -5.47 15.57
N LEU A 109 16.66 -6.26 14.53
CA LEU A 109 15.73 -7.41 14.51
C LEU A 109 16.08 -8.47 15.54
N TYR A 110 17.36 -8.60 15.88
CA TYR A 110 17.81 -9.48 16.94
C TYR A 110 17.37 -9.01 18.35
N TRP A 111 17.26 -7.68 18.54
CA TRP A 111 16.89 -7.08 19.83
C TRP A 111 15.38 -6.90 20.01
N VAL A 112 14.58 -6.87 18.92
CA VAL A 112 13.14 -6.67 18.98
C VAL A 112 12.39 -7.95 18.54
N PRO A 113 12.13 -8.88 19.48
CA PRO A 113 11.55 -10.18 19.15
C PRO A 113 10.15 -10.12 18.53
N PHE A 114 9.42 -9.01 18.72
CA PHE A 114 8.05 -8.78 18.18
C PHE A 114 8.00 -7.79 17.02
N TYR A 115 9.11 -7.60 16.31
CA TYR A 115 9.16 -6.64 15.21
C TYR A 115 8.12 -6.93 14.11
N TYR A 116 8.03 -8.17 13.63
CA TYR A 116 7.11 -8.52 12.55
C TYR A 116 5.63 -8.39 12.91
N PRO A 117 5.15 -8.80 14.08
CA PRO A 117 3.80 -8.50 14.55
C PRO A 117 3.51 -6.99 14.62
N ILE A 118 4.45 -6.20 15.10
CA ILE A 118 4.32 -4.74 15.18
C ILE A 118 4.28 -4.14 13.77
N LYS A 119 5.18 -4.56 12.87
CA LYS A 119 5.16 -4.13 11.46
C LYS A 119 3.84 -4.48 10.80
N LEU A 120 3.34 -5.70 10.97
CA LEU A 120 2.05 -6.12 10.42
C LEU A 120 0.91 -5.24 10.94
N GLY A 121 0.83 -5.00 12.25
CA GLY A 121 -0.18 -4.13 12.85
C GLY A 121 -0.12 -2.70 12.32
N PHE A 122 1.09 -2.17 12.14
CA PHE A 122 1.31 -0.85 11.58
C PHE A 122 0.88 -0.77 10.10
N LEU A 123 1.22 -1.76 9.27
CA LEU A 123 0.80 -1.82 7.88
C LEU A 123 -0.72 -1.93 7.75
N VAL A 124 -1.36 -2.77 8.57
CA VAL A 124 -2.82 -2.89 8.62
C VAL A 124 -3.44 -1.55 9.02
N TRP A 125 -2.90 -0.85 10.02
CA TRP A 125 -3.37 0.47 10.42
C TRP A 125 -3.24 1.50 9.29
N LEU A 126 -2.14 1.47 8.52
CA LEU A 126 -1.94 2.36 7.38
C LEU A 126 -2.95 2.14 6.26
N MET A 127 -3.30 0.87 5.96
CA MET A 127 -4.15 0.52 4.82
C MET A 127 -5.64 0.46 5.15
N MET A 128 -6.02 0.42 6.43
CA MET A 128 -7.42 0.25 6.84
C MET A 128 -8.26 1.49 6.46
N PRO A 129 -9.38 1.32 5.72
CA PRO A 129 -10.19 2.45 5.24
C PRO A 129 -10.84 3.27 6.35
N THR A 130 -11.07 2.66 7.53
CA THR A 130 -11.64 3.35 8.69
C THR A 130 -10.64 4.27 9.39
N THR A 131 -9.36 3.91 9.40
CA THR A 131 -8.31 4.69 10.05
C THR A 131 -7.66 5.70 9.11
N ARG A 132 -7.59 5.39 7.80
CA ARG A 132 -6.85 6.17 6.79
C ARG A 132 -5.47 6.59 7.31
N GLY A 133 -4.73 5.63 7.87
CA GLY A 133 -3.49 5.89 8.56
C GLY A 133 -2.43 6.56 7.67
N ALA A 134 -2.31 6.14 6.43
CA ALA A 134 -1.36 6.71 5.49
C ALA A 134 -1.71 8.15 5.10
N GLU A 135 -2.99 8.49 4.92
CA GLU A 135 -3.44 9.87 4.69
C GLU A 135 -3.12 10.78 5.89
N LYS A 136 -3.39 10.29 7.10
CA LYS A 136 -3.05 11.03 8.34
C LYS A 136 -1.55 11.29 8.44
N LEU A 137 -0.74 10.28 8.11
CA LEU A 137 0.71 10.40 8.10
C LEU A 137 1.19 11.41 7.03
N TYR A 138 0.55 11.42 5.87
CA TYR A 138 0.82 12.41 4.82
C TYR A 138 0.53 13.84 5.31
N VAL A 139 -0.64 14.07 5.85
CA VAL A 139 -1.06 15.41 6.29
C VAL A 139 -0.22 15.90 7.47
N ALA A 140 0.08 15.03 8.45
CA ALA A 140 0.81 15.40 9.65
C ALA A 140 2.32 15.52 9.43
N GLY A 141 2.90 14.70 8.54
CA GLY A 141 4.36 14.60 8.37
C GLY A 141 4.85 15.04 7.00
N VAL A 142 4.40 14.38 5.94
CA VAL A 142 4.97 14.54 4.60
C VAL A 142 4.64 15.90 4.00
N ARG A 143 3.40 16.34 4.15
CA ARG A 143 2.92 17.62 3.58
C ARG A 143 3.69 18.83 4.11
N PRO A 144 3.91 19.03 5.44
CA PRO A 144 4.67 20.16 5.95
C PRO A 144 6.15 20.11 5.51
N MET A 145 6.77 18.92 5.46
CA MET A 145 8.13 18.76 4.96
C MET A 145 8.26 19.17 3.48
N LEU A 146 7.32 18.78 2.64
CA LEU A 146 7.29 19.17 1.24
C LEU A 146 7.06 20.68 1.07
N GLN A 147 6.22 21.28 1.89
CA GLN A 147 6.00 22.73 1.87
C GLN A 147 7.27 23.51 2.28
N GLN A 148 7.98 23.07 3.30
CA GLN A 148 9.26 23.66 3.69
C GLN A 148 10.33 23.50 2.61
N ALA A 149 10.43 22.30 2.01
CA ALA A 149 11.36 22.05 0.91
C ALA A 149 11.08 22.92 -0.33
N ARG A 150 9.81 23.23 -0.59
CA ARG A 150 9.39 24.13 -1.69
C ARG A 150 9.58 25.61 -1.34
N ALA A 151 9.46 25.97 -0.06
CA ALA A 151 9.66 27.33 0.43
C ALA A 151 11.16 27.73 0.49
N THR A 152 12.06 26.75 0.61
CA THR A 152 13.49 26.99 0.51
C THR A 152 13.80 27.33 -0.96
N PRO A 153 14.34 28.53 -1.28
CA PRO A 153 14.68 28.87 -2.66
C PRO A 153 15.63 27.80 -3.19
N ARG A 154 15.19 27.04 -4.18
CA ARG A 154 16.06 26.12 -4.91
C ARG A 154 17.17 26.97 -5.48
N ALA A 155 18.37 26.84 -4.92
CA ALA A 155 19.58 27.51 -5.44
C ALA A 155 19.55 27.25 -6.95
N ALA A 156 19.49 28.34 -7.72
CA ALA A 156 19.24 28.33 -9.16
C ALA A 156 20.05 27.21 -9.82
N ALA A 157 19.38 26.21 -10.34
CA ALA A 157 20.02 25.33 -11.30
C ALA A 157 20.55 26.26 -12.42
N PRO A 158 21.81 26.12 -12.85
CA PRO A 158 22.34 26.95 -13.94
C PRO A 158 21.34 26.85 -15.11
N ALA A 159 20.86 28.02 -15.52
CA ALA A 159 19.91 28.12 -16.64
C ALA A 159 20.50 27.31 -17.79
N ALA A 160 19.75 26.29 -18.23
CA ALA A 160 20.08 25.57 -19.45
C ALA A 160 20.26 26.63 -20.54
N ALA A 161 21.44 26.70 -21.13
CA ALA A 161 21.76 27.63 -22.21
C ALA A 161 20.67 27.57 -23.27
N PRO A 162 20.20 28.71 -23.81
CA PRO A 162 19.19 28.69 -24.84
C PRO A 162 19.69 27.87 -26.03
N ALA A 163 18.90 26.86 -26.40
CA ALA A 163 19.16 26.04 -27.58
C ALA A 163 19.42 26.97 -28.77
N ALA A 164 20.60 26.84 -29.37
CA ALA A 164 21.04 27.61 -30.50
C ALA A 164 19.98 27.64 -31.59
N ALA A 165 19.56 28.84 -31.97
CA ALA A 165 18.64 29.07 -33.04
C ALA A 165 19.19 28.46 -34.34
N LYS A 166 18.42 27.58 -34.96
CA LYS A 166 18.67 27.01 -36.25
C LYS A 166 18.74 28.13 -37.27
N PRO A 167 19.79 28.29 -38.10
CA PRO A 167 19.85 29.34 -39.10
C PRO A 167 18.80 29.06 -40.20
N ALA A 168 17.98 30.06 -40.46
CA ALA A 168 17.04 30.08 -41.56
C ALA A 168 17.78 29.94 -42.89
N GLY A 169 17.55 28.82 -43.56
CA GLY A 169 18.03 28.59 -44.92
C GLY A 169 17.41 29.59 -45.88
N LYS A 170 18.26 30.37 -46.54
CA LYS A 170 17.92 31.27 -47.63
C LYS A 170 17.18 30.53 -48.74
N ALA A 171 15.99 31.02 -49.09
CA ALA A 171 15.35 30.71 -50.33
C ALA A 171 16.20 31.30 -51.48
N ALA A 172 16.72 30.44 -52.33
CA ALA A 172 17.30 30.85 -53.58
C ALA A 172 16.16 30.97 -54.62
N GLU A 173 15.95 32.19 -55.01
CA GLU A 173 15.26 32.65 -56.18
C GLU A 173 15.97 32.03 -57.44
N SER A 174 15.22 31.36 -58.28
CA SER A 174 15.63 31.05 -59.66
C SER A 174 14.57 31.58 -60.60
N LYS A 175 15.00 32.57 -61.36
CA LYS A 175 14.36 33.33 -62.40
C LYS A 175 14.43 32.58 -63.70
N SER A 176 13.37 32.75 -64.50
CA SER A 176 13.29 32.82 -65.98
C SER A 176 13.93 31.67 -66.81
N ASP A 177 13.24 31.15 -67.74
CA ASP A 177 12.72 31.64 -69.05
C ASP A 177 11.68 30.67 -69.56
#